data_ead613d582d8ce2daccc761f1f90b5d1
#
_entry.id   ead613d582d8ce2daccc761f1f90b5d1
#
_cell.length_a   1.000
_cell.length_b   1.000
_cell.length_c   1.000
_cell.angle_alpha   90.00
_cell.angle_beta   90.00
_cell.angle_gamma   90.00
#
_symmetry.space_group_name_H-M   'P 1'
#
loop_
_entity.id
_entity.type
_entity.pdbx_description
1 polymer ?
#
loop_
_entity_poly.entity_id
_entity_poly.type
_entity_poly.pdbx_seq_one_letter_code
_entity_poly.pdbx_strand_id
1 'polypeptide(L)'
;QALPFLSSGAASAIDCGDRGIAISCASHSGSTTHAREAFKLLWQSDLDVGLLQCPVPPGSESALQYNCSGKHAAFLATSRKMSWPLETYLQADHPLQQEVNRRIAELLGLPPDELVAARDDCGAPTLRLQLSQMALLYAHLGGAEQAELEQISRAMLAHPELVAGEGRFDTELMRRSHGQVLSKGRAEGIQCLSRVGEG
;
A
#
# COMPACT_ATOMS: atom_id res chain seq x y z
N GLN A 1 4.06 3.64 0.23
CA GLN A 1 4.48 2.44 -0.52
C GLN A 1 3.68 2.27 -1.84
N ALA A 2 2.43 2.75 -1.93
CA ALA A 2 1.65 2.70 -3.18
C ALA A 2 2.05 3.78 -4.21
N LEU A 3 2.82 4.80 -3.84
CA LEU A 3 3.20 5.89 -4.74
C LEU A 3 3.91 5.40 -6.01
N PRO A 4 4.90 4.49 -5.95
CA PRO A 4 5.54 3.98 -7.16
C PRO A 4 4.58 3.26 -8.12
N PHE A 5 3.55 2.59 -7.59
CA PHE A 5 2.52 1.92 -8.40
C PHE A 5 1.73 2.92 -9.26
N LEU A 6 1.46 4.11 -8.72
CA LEU A 6 0.77 5.18 -9.44
C LEU A 6 1.74 5.95 -10.35
N SER A 7 2.85 6.47 -9.79
CA SER A 7 3.76 7.35 -10.52
C SER A 7 4.49 6.68 -11.70
N SER A 8 4.71 5.35 -11.65
CA SER A 8 5.26 4.58 -12.78
C SER A 8 4.27 4.38 -13.93
N GLY A 9 2.99 4.70 -13.71
CA GLY A 9 1.92 4.39 -14.62
C GLY A 9 1.51 2.91 -14.63
N ALA A 10 1.99 2.09 -13.67
CA ALA A 10 1.61 0.67 -13.61
C ALA A 10 0.11 0.50 -13.34
N ALA A 11 -0.45 1.26 -12.41
CA ALA A 11 -1.89 1.24 -12.10
C ALA A 11 -2.75 1.57 -13.33
N SER A 12 -2.37 2.60 -14.09
CA SER A 12 -3.09 3.01 -15.30
C SER A 12 -2.91 2.00 -16.44
N ALA A 13 -1.72 1.40 -16.57
CA ALA A 13 -1.45 0.42 -17.63
C ALA A 13 -2.32 -0.84 -17.52
N ILE A 14 -2.74 -1.20 -16.32
CA ILE A 14 -3.60 -2.37 -16.06
C ILE A 14 -5.06 -2.00 -15.80
N ASP A 15 -5.41 -0.72 -15.88
CA ASP A 15 -6.77 -0.22 -15.58
C ASP A 15 -7.34 -0.79 -14.26
N CYS A 16 -6.56 -0.73 -13.19
CA CYS A 16 -6.93 -1.38 -11.93
C CYS A 16 -8.08 -0.68 -11.19
N GLY A 17 -8.36 0.58 -11.51
CA GLY A 17 -9.38 1.40 -10.86
C GLY A 17 -9.13 1.65 -9.36
N ASP A 18 -10.09 2.31 -8.71
CA ASP A 18 -9.96 2.67 -7.28
C ASP A 18 -9.86 1.42 -6.37
N ARG A 19 -10.48 0.29 -6.75
CA ARG A 19 -10.38 -0.97 -5.99
C ARG A 19 -8.95 -1.51 -5.96
N GLY A 20 -8.24 -1.50 -7.10
CA GLY A 20 -6.85 -1.93 -7.17
C GLY A 20 -5.91 -0.99 -6.40
N ILE A 21 -6.18 0.31 -6.41
CA ILE A 21 -5.43 1.28 -5.61
C ILE A 21 -5.69 1.05 -4.10
N ALA A 22 -6.94 0.87 -3.69
CA ALA A 22 -7.29 0.63 -2.29
C ALA A 22 -6.61 -0.63 -1.73
N ILE A 23 -6.66 -1.76 -2.45
CA ILE A 23 -6.03 -3.00 -1.99
C ILE A 23 -4.49 -2.88 -1.95
N SER A 24 -3.87 -2.05 -2.80
CA SER A 24 -2.42 -1.78 -2.75
C SER A 24 -1.98 -1.04 -1.47
N CYS A 25 -2.91 -0.33 -0.81
CA CYS A 25 -2.69 0.41 0.44
C CYS A 25 -3.05 -0.40 1.69
N ALA A 26 -3.54 -1.64 1.52
CA ALA A 26 -4.20 -2.40 2.56
C ALA A 26 -3.27 -3.01 3.62
N SER A 27 -3.85 -3.25 4.79
CA SER A 27 -3.48 -4.29 5.75
C SER A 27 -4.78 -5.06 6.07
N HIS A 28 -5.21 -5.86 5.12
CA HIS A 28 -6.55 -6.42 5.10
C HIS A 28 -6.71 -7.71 5.91
N SER A 29 -7.95 -8.09 6.19
CA SER A 29 -8.30 -9.29 6.97
C SER A 29 -8.21 -10.62 6.19
N GLY A 30 -7.75 -10.62 4.93
CA GLY A 30 -7.54 -11.85 4.16
C GLY A 30 -8.81 -12.53 3.65
N SER A 31 -9.94 -11.82 3.55
CA SER A 31 -11.18 -12.38 3.01
C SER A 31 -11.05 -12.78 1.53
N THR A 32 -11.99 -13.58 1.04
CA THR A 32 -12.06 -13.96 -0.38
C THR A 32 -12.09 -12.74 -1.31
N THR A 33 -12.75 -11.65 -0.89
CA THR A 33 -12.79 -10.39 -1.66
C THR A 33 -11.39 -9.79 -1.79
N HIS A 34 -10.62 -9.73 -0.69
CA HIS A 34 -9.24 -9.23 -0.72
C HIS A 34 -8.35 -10.09 -1.61
N ALA A 35 -8.42 -11.41 -1.46
CA ALA A 35 -7.65 -12.34 -2.29
C ALA A 35 -7.95 -12.19 -3.78
N ARG A 36 -9.22 -11.98 -4.14
CA ARG A 36 -9.63 -11.73 -5.53
C ARG A 36 -9.09 -10.42 -6.08
N GLU A 37 -9.11 -9.33 -5.31
CA GLU A 37 -8.58 -8.04 -5.75
C GLU A 37 -7.05 -8.10 -5.90
N ALA A 38 -6.33 -8.73 -4.97
CA ALA A 38 -4.89 -8.93 -5.10
C ALA A 38 -4.56 -9.82 -6.31
N PHE A 39 -5.31 -10.91 -6.53
CA PHE A 39 -5.18 -11.75 -7.70
C PHE A 39 -5.43 -10.96 -9.00
N LYS A 40 -6.47 -10.11 -9.02
CA LYS A 40 -6.81 -9.29 -10.18
C LYS A 40 -5.65 -8.37 -10.60
N LEU A 41 -4.96 -7.75 -9.63
CA LEU A 41 -3.77 -6.93 -9.92
C LEU A 41 -2.66 -7.76 -10.61
N LEU A 42 -2.38 -8.97 -10.11
CA LEU A 42 -1.39 -9.86 -10.72
C LEU A 42 -1.83 -10.29 -12.12
N TRP A 43 -3.07 -10.76 -12.26
CA TRP A 43 -3.63 -11.20 -13.52
C TRP A 43 -3.59 -10.11 -14.61
N GLN A 44 -4.02 -8.89 -14.28
CA GLN A 44 -3.98 -7.76 -15.21
C GLN A 44 -2.55 -7.32 -15.57
N SER A 45 -1.57 -7.68 -14.74
CA SER A 45 -0.15 -7.41 -14.99
C SER A 45 0.58 -8.56 -15.69
N ASP A 46 -0.14 -9.63 -16.10
CA ASP A 46 0.44 -10.85 -16.66
C ASP A 46 1.48 -11.50 -15.74
N LEU A 47 1.10 -11.66 -14.46
CA LEU A 47 1.97 -12.18 -13.39
C LEU A 47 1.34 -13.39 -12.69
N ASP A 48 2.17 -14.39 -12.41
CA ASP A 48 1.77 -15.58 -11.65
C ASP A 48 1.71 -15.30 -10.14
N VAL A 49 0.74 -15.92 -9.46
CA VAL A 49 0.56 -15.83 -8.00
C VAL A 49 1.79 -16.34 -7.24
N GLY A 50 2.51 -17.31 -7.80
CA GLY A 50 3.74 -17.85 -7.22
C GLY A 50 4.87 -16.84 -7.07
N LEU A 51 4.78 -15.66 -7.69
CA LEU A 51 5.74 -14.56 -7.48
C LEU A 51 5.54 -13.83 -6.15
N LEU A 52 4.40 -14.02 -5.47
CA LEU A 52 4.18 -13.43 -4.15
C LEU A 52 5.13 -14.05 -3.12
N GLN A 53 5.94 -13.21 -2.48
CA GLN A 53 6.90 -13.64 -1.45
C GLN A 53 6.41 -13.36 -0.02
N CYS A 54 5.20 -12.82 0.15
CA CYS A 54 4.59 -12.75 1.48
C CYS A 54 4.17 -14.15 1.95
N PRO A 55 4.16 -14.39 3.28
CA PRO A 55 3.78 -15.69 3.84
C PRO A 55 2.35 -16.12 3.49
N VAL A 56 2.10 -17.42 3.54
CA VAL A 56 0.74 -17.94 3.61
C VAL A 56 0.28 -17.87 5.06
N PRO A 57 -0.83 -17.18 5.40
CA PRO A 57 -1.29 -17.09 6.78
C PRO A 57 -1.66 -18.46 7.34
N PRO A 58 -1.48 -18.71 8.65
CA PRO A 58 -1.93 -19.94 9.28
C PRO A 58 -3.43 -20.21 9.02
N GLY A 59 -3.77 -21.41 8.58
CA GLY A 59 -5.14 -21.80 8.25
C GLY A 59 -5.66 -21.27 6.90
N SER A 60 -4.80 -20.64 6.11
CA SER A 60 -5.10 -20.18 4.74
C SER A 60 -4.44 -21.06 3.69
N GLU A 61 -4.98 -21.03 2.47
CA GLU A 61 -4.50 -21.85 1.36
C GLU A 61 -3.55 -21.08 0.41
N SER A 62 -3.47 -19.75 0.54
CA SER A 62 -2.76 -18.91 -0.41
C SER A 62 -2.17 -17.65 0.22
N ALA A 63 -1.01 -17.22 -0.29
CA ALA A 63 -0.40 -15.93 0.01
C ALA A 63 -1.31 -14.73 -0.37
N LEU A 64 -2.27 -14.92 -1.27
CA LEU A 64 -3.29 -13.91 -1.58
C LEU A 64 -4.14 -13.48 -0.37
N GLN A 65 -4.24 -14.34 0.65
CA GLN A 65 -4.96 -14.06 1.89
C GLN A 65 -4.09 -13.34 2.94
N TYR A 66 -2.80 -13.16 2.68
CA TYR A 66 -1.93 -12.40 3.58
C TYR A 66 -2.32 -10.92 3.59
N ASN A 67 -2.30 -10.30 4.75
CA ASN A 67 -2.77 -8.92 4.94
C ASN A 67 -2.09 -7.86 4.06
N CYS A 68 -0.90 -8.14 3.53
CA CYS A 68 -0.15 -7.27 2.63
C CYS A 68 -0.15 -7.75 1.17
N SER A 69 -0.92 -8.77 0.78
CA SER A 69 -0.87 -9.34 -0.57
C SER A 69 -1.14 -8.32 -1.66
N GLY A 70 -2.06 -7.37 -1.44
CA GLY A 70 -2.34 -6.29 -2.37
C GLY A 70 -1.14 -5.36 -2.58
N LYS A 71 -0.40 -5.02 -1.50
CA LYS A 71 0.85 -4.27 -1.59
C LYS A 71 1.90 -5.02 -2.42
N HIS A 72 2.07 -6.31 -2.17
CA HIS A 72 3.01 -7.14 -2.93
C HIS A 72 2.61 -7.26 -4.41
N ALA A 73 1.33 -7.42 -4.70
CA ALA A 73 0.83 -7.42 -6.08
C ALA A 73 1.13 -6.10 -6.79
N ALA A 74 0.93 -4.96 -6.12
CA ALA A 74 1.27 -3.64 -6.67
C ALA A 74 2.79 -3.45 -6.87
N PHE A 75 3.62 -3.98 -5.97
CA PHE A 75 5.07 -3.99 -6.12
C PHE A 75 5.51 -4.77 -7.36
N LEU A 76 4.96 -5.96 -7.55
CA LEU A 76 5.22 -6.80 -8.72
C LEU A 76 4.72 -6.15 -10.01
N ALA A 77 3.52 -5.58 -10.02
CA ALA A 77 2.97 -4.85 -11.16
C ALA A 77 3.85 -3.65 -11.55
N THR A 78 4.36 -2.91 -10.56
CA THR A 78 5.30 -1.80 -10.77
C THR A 78 6.61 -2.31 -11.36
N SER A 79 7.19 -3.37 -10.78
CA SER A 79 8.44 -3.97 -11.27
C SER A 79 8.28 -4.49 -12.70
N ARG A 80 7.17 -5.13 -13.03
CA ARG A 80 6.84 -5.59 -14.39
C ARG A 80 6.77 -4.42 -15.36
N LYS A 81 6.06 -3.36 -15.01
CA LYS A 81 5.92 -2.14 -15.83
C LYS A 81 7.26 -1.48 -16.11
N MET A 82 8.14 -1.43 -15.12
CA MET A 82 9.44 -0.80 -15.20
C MET A 82 10.54 -1.72 -15.71
N SER A 83 10.22 -2.96 -16.06
CA SER A 83 11.19 -3.99 -16.47
C SER A 83 12.28 -4.24 -15.42
N TRP A 84 11.91 -4.18 -14.13
CA TRP A 84 12.78 -4.52 -13.01
C TRP A 84 12.68 -6.02 -12.65
N PRO A 85 13.70 -6.61 -12.01
CA PRO A 85 13.66 -8.03 -11.61
C PRO A 85 12.48 -8.34 -10.69
N LEU A 86 11.72 -9.39 -10.99
CA LEU A 86 10.54 -9.75 -10.20
C LEU A 86 10.89 -10.56 -8.94
N GLU A 87 11.97 -11.33 -9.01
CA GLU A 87 12.37 -12.28 -7.96
C GLU A 87 12.98 -11.60 -6.73
N THR A 88 13.47 -10.37 -6.90
CA THR A 88 14.22 -9.64 -5.88
C THR A 88 13.50 -8.39 -5.37
N TYR A 89 12.21 -8.22 -5.68
CA TYR A 89 11.45 -6.99 -5.39
C TYR A 89 11.38 -6.61 -3.90
N LEU A 90 11.74 -7.52 -3.00
CA LEU A 90 11.83 -7.27 -1.53
C LEU A 90 13.25 -6.93 -1.05
N GLN A 91 14.25 -6.98 -1.91
CA GLN A 91 15.61 -6.60 -1.50
C GLN A 91 15.72 -5.08 -1.36
N ALA A 92 16.45 -4.64 -0.32
CA ALA A 92 16.55 -3.22 -0.01
C ALA A 92 17.20 -2.38 -1.13
N ASP A 93 18.10 -2.99 -1.90
CA ASP A 93 18.79 -2.39 -3.05
C ASP A 93 18.00 -2.50 -4.37
N HIS A 94 16.82 -3.16 -4.35
CA HIS A 94 15.98 -3.25 -5.54
C HIS A 94 15.45 -1.86 -5.95
N PRO A 95 15.42 -1.52 -7.28
CA PRO A 95 14.98 -0.20 -7.74
C PRO A 95 13.61 0.24 -7.21
N LEU A 96 12.66 -0.69 -7.07
CA LEU A 96 11.35 -0.42 -6.47
C LEU A 96 11.46 0.09 -5.03
N GLN A 97 12.30 -0.54 -4.20
CA GLN A 97 12.44 -0.16 -2.79
C GLN A 97 13.19 1.16 -2.65
N GLN A 98 14.16 1.41 -3.52
CA GLN A 98 14.83 2.70 -3.63
C GLN A 98 13.84 3.81 -4.01
N GLU A 99 12.93 3.54 -4.96
CA GLU A 99 11.90 4.50 -5.35
C GLU A 99 10.90 4.76 -4.21
N VAL A 100 10.49 3.72 -3.46
CA VAL A 100 9.67 3.89 -2.24
C VAL A 100 10.36 4.81 -1.24
N ASN A 101 11.65 4.58 -0.97
CA ASN A 101 12.43 5.37 -0.03
C ASN A 101 12.57 6.82 -0.51
N ARG A 102 12.88 7.01 -1.78
CA ARG A 102 12.99 8.34 -2.40
C ARG A 102 11.69 9.15 -2.24
N ARG A 103 10.54 8.55 -2.55
CA ARG A 103 9.23 9.22 -2.43
C ARG A 103 8.89 9.57 -0.99
N ILE A 104 9.23 8.71 -0.03
CA ILE A 104 9.00 9.00 1.40
C ILE A 104 9.94 10.10 1.88
N ALA A 105 11.20 10.06 1.48
CA ALA A 105 12.19 11.09 1.81
C ALA A 105 11.77 12.47 1.27
N GLU A 106 11.29 12.54 0.03
CA GLU A 106 10.74 13.77 -0.56
C GLU A 106 9.58 14.36 0.26
N LEU A 107 8.60 13.51 0.65
CA LEU A 107 7.46 13.95 1.47
C LEU A 107 7.88 14.42 2.87
N LEU A 108 8.97 13.86 3.40
CA LEU A 108 9.50 14.25 4.71
C LEU A 108 10.51 15.41 4.66
N GLY A 109 10.94 15.82 3.46
CA GLY A 109 11.98 16.82 3.27
C GLY A 109 13.35 16.35 3.78
N LEU A 110 13.65 15.04 3.67
CA LEU A 110 14.88 14.42 4.17
C LEU A 110 15.69 13.81 3.03
N PRO A 111 17.02 13.69 3.17
CA PRO A 111 17.83 12.84 2.31
C PRO A 111 17.41 11.37 2.44
N PRO A 112 17.34 10.58 1.32
CA PRO A 112 16.93 9.18 1.37
C PRO A 112 17.83 8.28 2.24
N ASP A 113 19.10 8.60 2.39
CA ASP A 113 20.09 7.89 3.20
C ASP A 113 19.91 8.08 4.72
N GLU A 114 19.12 9.06 5.15
CA GLU A 114 18.69 9.21 6.54
C GLU A 114 17.56 8.25 6.95
N LEU A 115 16.90 7.62 5.98
CA LEU A 115 15.83 6.67 6.24
C LEU A 115 16.39 5.30 6.65
N VAL A 116 16.14 4.93 7.90
CA VAL A 116 16.55 3.63 8.44
C VAL A 116 15.49 2.58 8.10
N ALA A 117 15.88 1.59 7.32
CA ALA A 117 15.01 0.47 6.96
C ALA A 117 15.19 -0.72 7.91
N ALA A 118 14.10 -1.43 8.16
CA ALA A 118 14.04 -2.74 8.77
C ALA A 118 13.27 -3.68 7.86
N ARG A 119 13.08 -4.94 8.27
CA ARG A 119 12.28 -5.91 7.53
C ARG A 119 10.96 -6.14 8.24
N ASP A 120 9.86 -6.04 7.52
CA ASP A 120 8.51 -6.35 7.99
C ASP A 120 8.25 -7.86 7.96
N ASP A 121 7.24 -8.34 8.68
CA ASP A 121 6.83 -9.75 8.70
C ASP A 121 6.45 -10.28 7.32
N CYS A 122 5.99 -9.42 6.43
CA CYS A 122 5.73 -9.76 5.03
C CYS A 122 6.99 -9.89 4.16
N GLY A 123 8.18 -9.66 4.73
CA GLY A 123 9.46 -9.69 4.02
C GLY A 123 9.84 -8.36 3.33
N ALA A 124 8.91 -7.42 3.17
CA ALA A 124 9.21 -6.14 2.54
C ALA A 124 10.02 -5.21 3.47
N PRO A 125 10.88 -4.33 2.92
CA PRO A 125 11.46 -3.25 3.69
C PRO A 125 10.39 -2.36 4.30
N THR A 126 10.58 -2.01 5.57
CA THR A 126 9.76 -1.03 6.30
C THR A 126 10.67 0.02 6.92
N LEU A 127 10.16 1.22 7.13
CA LEU A 127 10.95 2.34 7.62
C LEU A 127 10.70 2.57 9.11
N ARG A 128 11.79 2.82 9.84
CA ARG A 128 11.75 3.32 11.19
C ARG A 128 11.49 4.83 11.14
N LEU A 129 10.29 5.24 11.46
CA LEU A 129 9.87 6.64 11.46
C LEU A 129 9.51 7.10 12.87
N GLN A 130 9.75 8.39 13.16
CA GLN A 130 9.20 9.05 14.33
C GLN A 130 7.69 9.24 14.16
N LEU A 131 6.94 9.36 15.25
CA LEU A 131 5.50 9.62 15.21
C LEU A 131 5.17 10.92 14.44
N SER A 132 5.98 11.96 14.61
CA SER A 132 5.85 13.22 13.87
C SER A 132 6.02 13.05 12.36
N GLN A 133 6.97 12.21 11.93
CA GLN A 133 7.17 11.89 10.50
C GLN A 133 5.98 11.11 9.95
N MET A 134 5.44 10.16 10.70
CA MET A 134 4.23 9.44 10.30
C MET A 134 3.03 10.38 10.20
N ALA A 135 2.85 11.28 11.17
CA ALA A 135 1.79 12.28 11.14
C ALA A 135 1.91 13.19 9.90
N LEU A 136 3.12 13.65 9.57
CA LEU A 136 3.38 14.46 8.38
C LEU A 136 3.01 13.73 7.09
N LEU A 137 3.40 12.44 6.95
CA LEU A 137 3.02 11.64 5.78
C LEU A 137 1.50 11.49 5.63
N TYR A 138 0.78 11.38 6.75
CA TYR A 138 -0.68 11.31 6.72
C TYR A 138 -1.32 12.68 6.51
N ALA A 139 -0.69 13.76 6.95
CA ALA A 139 -1.10 15.11 6.60
C ALA A 139 -1.02 15.35 5.08
N HIS A 140 0.09 14.97 4.44
CA HIS A 140 0.20 15.01 2.98
C HIS A 140 -0.87 14.17 2.28
N LEU A 141 -1.18 12.98 2.82
CA LEU A 141 -2.21 12.12 2.25
C LEU A 141 -3.61 12.75 2.35
N GLY A 142 -3.94 13.36 3.48
CA GLY A 142 -5.23 14.03 3.68
C GLY A 142 -5.34 15.35 2.93
N GLY A 143 -4.24 16.12 2.85
CA GLY A 143 -4.16 17.35 2.08
C GLY A 143 -4.21 17.14 0.56
N ALA A 144 -3.89 15.92 0.10
CA ALA A 144 -4.00 15.50 -1.32
C ALA A 144 -3.31 16.46 -2.30
N GLU A 145 -2.18 17.05 -1.91
CA GLU A 145 -1.47 18.06 -2.69
C GLU A 145 -0.84 17.55 -4.00
N GLN A 146 -0.68 16.25 -4.12
CA GLN A 146 -0.16 15.57 -5.32
C GLN A 146 -1.23 14.65 -5.90
N ALA A 147 -1.30 14.53 -7.21
CA ALA A 147 -2.30 13.73 -7.91
C ALA A 147 -2.34 12.26 -7.45
N GLU A 148 -1.18 11.67 -7.16
CA GLU A 148 -1.09 10.29 -6.67
C GLU A 148 -1.65 10.16 -5.24
N LEU A 149 -1.41 11.16 -4.37
CA LEU A 149 -1.95 11.17 -3.00
C LEU A 149 -3.46 11.35 -3.03
N GLU A 150 -3.98 12.21 -3.92
CA GLU A 150 -5.42 12.37 -4.14
C GLU A 150 -6.06 11.06 -4.60
N GLN A 151 -5.45 10.36 -5.57
CA GLN A 151 -5.95 9.07 -6.05
C GLN A 151 -5.96 8.01 -4.94
N ILE A 152 -4.91 7.95 -4.10
CA ILE A 152 -4.85 7.05 -2.94
C ILE A 152 -5.95 7.38 -1.95
N SER A 153 -6.08 8.66 -1.55
CA SER A 153 -7.09 9.14 -0.62
C SER A 153 -8.50 8.77 -1.09
N ARG A 154 -8.83 9.12 -2.34
CA ARG A 154 -10.11 8.78 -2.96
C ARG A 154 -10.39 7.28 -2.97
N ALA A 155 -9.41 6.48 -3.40
CA ALA A 155 -9.56 5.02 -3.49
C ALA A 155 -9.78 4.38 -2.11
N MET A 156 -9.05 4.81 -1.08
CA MET A 156 -9.21 4.32 0.29
C MET A 156 -10.60 4.65 0.85
N LEU A 157 -11.09 5.87 0.60
CA LEU A 157 -12.41 6.31 1.05
C LEU A 157 -13.56 5.66 0.29
N ALA A 158 -13.37 5.39 -1.01
CA ALA A 158 -14.37 4.69 -1.83
C ALA A 158 -14.49 3.19 -1.49
N HIS A 159 -13.39 2.58 -1.03
CA HIS A 159 -13.31 1.15 -0.76
C HIS A 159 -12.62 0.84 0.59
N PRO A 160 -13.13 1.36 1.70
CA PRO A 160 -12.52 1.17 3.01
C PRO A 160 -12.50 -0.30 3.45
N GLU A 161 -13.48 -1.11 2.99
CA GLU A 161 -13.50 -2.55 3.23
C GLU A 161 -12.31 -3.27 2.60
N LEU A 162 -11.75 -2.76 1.49
CA LEU A 162 -10.56 -3.32 0.87
C LEU A 162 -9.27 -2.92 1.60
N VAL A 163 -9.27 -1.79 2.29
CA VAL A 163 -8.10 -1.31 3.06
C VAL A 163 -7.88 -2.15 4.32
N ALA A 164 -8.95 -2.55 5.01
CA ALA A 164 -8.86 -3.28 6.28
C ALA A 164 -9.72 -4.54 6.32
N GLY A 165 -10.99 -4.45 5.95
CA GLY A 165 -11.98 -5.52 6.01
C GLY A 165 -13.26 -5.10 6.69
N GLU A 166 -14.34 -5.84 6.46
CA GLU A 166 -15.64 -5.57 7.08
C GLU A 166 -15.55 -5.62 8.62
N GLY A 167 -16.18 -4.65 9.28
CA GLY A 167 -16.21 -4.53 10.73
C GLY A 167 -14.87 -4.10 11.37
N ARG A 168 -13.82 -3.86 10.60
CA ARG A 168 -12.55 -3.36 11.12
C ARG A 168 -12.64 -1.87 11.41
N PHE A 169 -11.85 -1.41 12.39
CA PHE A 169 -11.85 -0.02 12.84
C PHE A 169 -11.68 0.99 11.69
N ASP A 170 -10.69 0.77 10.81
CA ASP A 170 -10.44 1.66 9.68
C ASP A 170 -11.65 1.76 8.75
N THR A 171 -12.26 0.61 8.43
CA THR A 171 -13.44 0.54 7.56
C THR A 171 -14.61 1.30 8.17
N GLU A 172 -14.91 1.05 9.46
CA GLU A 172 -16.02 1.70 10.15
C GLU A 172 -15.79 3.20 10.31
N LEU A 173 -14.56 3.62 10.64
CA LEU A 173 -14.26 5.05 10.81
C LEU A 173 -14.37 5.79 9.48
N MET A 174 -13.79 5.29 8.40
CA MET A 174 -13.88 5.92 7.09
C MET A 174 -15.33 6.04 6.61
N ARG A 175 -16.15 4.99 6.80
CA ARG A 175 -17.57 5.01 6.45
C ARG A 175 -18.37 6.01 7.30
N ARG A 176 -18.20 5.98 8.63
CA ARG A 176 -18.96 6.84 9.57
C ARG A 176 -18.56 8.30 9.52
N SER A 177 -17.33 8.59 9.10
CA SER A 177 -16.89 9.95 8.87
C SER A 177 -17.42 10.56 7.57
N HIS A 178 -18.20 9.79 6.78
CA HIS A 178 -18.72 10.22 5.48
C HIS A 178 -17.61 10.74 4.54
N GLY A 179 -16.44 10.06 4.56
CA GLY A 179 -15.30 10.41 3.72
C GLY A 179 -14.47 11.61 4.22
N GLN A 180 -14.69 12.06 5.45
CA GLN A 180 -13.93 13.20 6.01
C GLN A 180 -12.62 12.76 6.69
N VAL A 181 -12.49 11.49 7.06
CA VAL A 181 -11.32 10.98 7.78
C VAL A 181 -10.76 9.76 7.05
N LEU A 182 -9.49 9.82 6.71
CA LEU A 182 -8.70 8.65 6.32
C LEU A 182 -8.21 7.93 7.56
N SER A 183 -8.22 6.62 7.52
CA SER A 183 -7.78 5.78 8.64
C SER A 183 -6.97 4.60 8.12
N LYS A 184 -5.85 4.35 8.78
CA LYS A 184 -5.00 3.19 8.47
C LYS A 184 -4.30 2.65 9.71
N GLY A 185 -4.74 1.48 10.13
CA GLY A 185 -4.07 0.71 11.16
C GLY A 185 -2.81 0.00 10.67
N ARG A 186 -1.89 -0.22 11.58
CA ARG A 186 -0.65 -0.98 11.39
C ARG A 186 -0.46 -2.00 12.51
N ALA A 187 0.59 -2.83 12.38
CA ALA A 187 1.01 -3.69 13.47
C ALA A 187 1.31 -2.89 14.75
N GLU A 188 1.39 -3.57 15.89
CA GLU A 188 1.77 -3.01 17.19
C GLU A 188 0.81 -1.92 17.72
N GLY A 189 -0.44 -1.90 17.26
CA GLY A 189 -1.44 -0.94 17.72
C GLY A 189 -1.26 0.49 17.22
N ILE A 190 -0.42 0.71 16.22
CA ILE A 190 -0.27 2.02 15.59
C ILE A 190 -1.49 2.30 14.72
N GLN A 191 -2.11 3.47 14.96
CA GLN A 191 -3.23 3.99 14.18
C GLN A 191 -2.90 5.37 13.64
N CYS A 192 -2.98 5.53 12.32
CA CYS A 192 -2.80 6.82 11.65
C CYS A 192 -4.13 7.31 11.12
N LEU A 193 -4.41 8.58 11.36
CA LEU A 193 -5.61 9.28 10.92
C LEU A 193 -5.19 10.54 10.17
N SER A 194 -6.05 10.99 9.25
CA SER A 194 -5.85 12.23 8.53
C SER A 194 -7.22 12.82 8.17
N ARG A 195 -7.38 14.11 8.31
CA ARG A 195 -8.60 14.82 7.90
C ARG A 195 -8.48 15.24 6.43
N VAL A 196 -9.47 14.85 5.63
CA VAL A 196 -9.47 15.12 4.20
C VAL A 196 -9.61 16.63 3.95
N GLY A 197 -8.71 17.19 3.15
CA GLY A 197 -8.65 18.61 2.81
C GLY A 197 -7.91 19.49 3.82
N GLU A 198 -7.52 18.95 4.99
CA GLU A 198 -6.82 19.72 6.03
C GLU A 198 -5.46 19.08 6.43
N GLY A 199 -5.28 17.81 6.16
CA GLY A 199 -4.07 17.07 6.53
C GLY A 199 -4.11 16.39 7.89
#